data_d6121e4a90cef007001064b2e07a7b83
#
_entry.id   d6121e4a90cef007001064b2e07a7b83
#
_cell.length_a   1.000
_cell.length_b   1.000
_cell.length_c   1.000
_cell.angle_alpha   90.00
_cell.angle_beta   90.00
_cell.angle_gamma   90.00
#
_symmetry.space_group_name_H-M   'P 1'
#
loop_
_entity.id
_entity.type
_entity.pdbx_description
1 polymer ?
#
loop_
_entity_poly.entity_id
_entity_poly.type
_entity_poly.pdbx_seq_one_letter_code
_entity_poly.pdbx_strand_id
1 'polypeptide(L)'
;MSITIQEKFTIDGALTDVTSVLLSDPTAAYGVKRNDTGAVVVADGAAMTKVSTGVYRYTFAEPEIGLSYTYWVEWVYSGETYRDEHTVTGTAASAGRICTLADVKDRLGESGSEHDTLLNRLIASLESLFDSYTGRSLIVPSSDVTEYYSGKGPFLQIRRYPIIAITSIKEALDYDFTGADILVADTDYRILNDGRNGIILRIYSVWDDVQDSIQVIYKGGYCAAGVTPGAGETALPDDLREAAIEQATFFFKRRDDLGLSSVSFQGGSISKFSPMDLLPIVKRVLDNYLLMTV
;
A
#
# COMPACT_ATOMS: atom_id res chain seq x y z
N MET A 1 8.97 -6.43 4.96
CA MET A 1 9.29 -5.08 4.44
C MET A 1 10.66 -4.68 4.92
N SER A 2 11.26 -3.64 4.35
CA SER A 2 12.59 -3.19 4.78
C SER A 2 12.62 -1.67 4.91
N ILE A 3 13.33 -1.19 5.93
CA ILE A 3 13.63 0.21 6.14
C ILE A 3 15.06 0.45 5.68
N THR A 4 15.28 1.53 4.94
CA THR A 4 16.61 1.95 4.51
C THR A 4 16.99 3.23 5.24
N ILE A 5 18.05 3.17 6.01
CA ILE A 5 18.72 4.31 6.64
C ILE A 5 19.77 4.82 5.65
N GLN A 6 19.82 6.13 5.45
CA GLN A 6 20.86 6.75 4.63
C GLN A 6 21.41 7.98 5.33
N GLU A 7 22.73 7.99 5.53
CA GLU A 7 23.45 9.10 6.17
C GLU A 7 24.38 9.78 5.19
N LYS A 8 24.52 11.10 5.38
CA LYS A 8 25.39 11.96 4.58
C LYS A 8 26.36 12.71 5.46
N PHE A 9 27.64 12.53 5.22
CA PHE A 9 28.70 13.21 5.96
C PHE A 9 29.24 14.37 5.15
N THR A 10 29.08 15.58 5.69
CA THR A 10 29.59 16.82 5.09
C THR A 10 30.56 17.48 6.03
N ILE A 11 31.74 17.82 5.51
CA ILE A 11 32.79 18.53 6.23
C ILE A 11 33.11 19.77 5.40
N ASP A 12 33.09 20.93 6.04
CA ASP A 12 33.25 22.23 5.37
C ASP A 12 32.32 22.44 4.17
N GLY A 13 31.08 21.89 4.27
CA GLY A 13 30.05 21.99 3.22
C GLY A 13 30.20 21.04 2.04
N ALA A 14 31.19 20.17 2.03
CA ALA A 14 31.41 19.16 0.99
C ALA A 14 31.16 17.74 1.52
N LEU A 15 30.58 16.88 0.66
CA LEU A 15 30.43 15.46 0.99
C LEU A 15 31.82 14.83 1.12
N THR A 16 32.08 14.21 2.28
CA THR A 16 33.41 13.69 2.64
C THR A 16 33.30 12.27 3.13
N ASP A 17 34.22 11.41 2.66
CA ASP A 17 34.32 10.03 3.14
C ASP A 17 34.87 9.98 4.57
N VAL A 18 34.27 9.11 5.37
CA VAL A 18 34.70 8.78 6.72
C VAL A 18 35.30 7.37 6.78
N THR A 19 36.14 7.10 7.77
CA THR A 19 36.94 5.86 7.78
C THR A 19 36.08 4.61 8.04
N SER A 20 35.08 4.74 8.92
CA SER A 20 34.10 3.68 9.21
C SER A 20 32.76 4.27 9.53
N VAL A 21 31.67 3.58 9.20
CA VAL A 21 30.31 3.95 9.60
C VAL A 21 29.61 2.70 10.09
N LEU A 22 29.21 2.70 11.35
CA LEU A 22 28.55 1.59 12.01
C LEU A 22 27.24 2.06 12.61
N LEU A 23 26.29 1.16 12.79
CA LEU A 23 25.13 1.34 13.63
C LEU A 23 25.49 0.84 15.04
N SER A 24 25.74 1.76 15.97
CA SER A 24 26.26 1.43 17.31
C SER A 24 25.86 2.50 18.32
N ASP A 25 25.09 2.13 19.34
CA ASP A 25 24.72 3.03 20.44
C ASP A 25 25.92 3.24 21.41
N PRO A 26 25.90 4.29 22.23
CA PRO A 26 27.02 4.59 23.15
C PRO A 26 27.34 3.48 24.16
N THR A 27 26.43 2.54 24.39
CA THR A 27 26.59 1.42 25.33
C THR A 27 26.91 0.10 24.62
N ALA A 28 27.06 0.12 23.30
CA ALA A 28 27.25 -1.07 22.48
C ALA A 28 26.17 -2.16 22.68
N ALA A 29 24.93 -1.74 22.91
CA ALA A 29 23.81 -2.63 23.16
C ALA A 29 23.00 -2.93 21.90
N TYR A 30 22.93 -1.99 20.95
CA TYR A 30 22.15 -2.12 19.72
C TYR A 30 22.64 -1.18 18.63
N GLY A 31 22.40 -1.57 17.39
CA GLY A 31 22.49 -0.65 16.24
C GLY A 31 21.16 0.03 15.95
N VAL A 32 20.04 -0.72 15.96
CA VAL A 32 18.67 -0.22 15.78
C VAL A 32 17.75 -0.91 16.78
N LYS A 33 16.89 -0.15 17.47
CA LYS A 33 15.85 -0.68 18.38
C LYS A 33 14.48 -0.11 18.08
N ARG A 34 13.44 -0.89 18.36
CA ARG A 34 12.03 -0.43 18.33
C ARG A 34 11.76 0.50 19.50
N ASN A 35 11.00 1.57 19.26
CA ASN A 35 10.68 2.53 20.31
C ASN A 35 9.53 2.10 21.23
N ASP A 36 8.62 1.26 20.74
CA ASP A 36 7.46 0.77 21.49
C ASP A 36 7.80 -0.35 22.49
N THR A 37 8.66 -1.28 22.10
CA THR A 37 9.01 -2.46 22.91
C THR A 37 10.44 -2.42 23.44
N GLY A 38 11.30 -1.57 22.88
CA GLY A 38 12.74 -1.60 23.13
C GLY A 38 13.48 -2.78 22.50
N ALA A 39 12.79 -3.60 21.67
CA ALA A 39 13.39 -4.77 21.04
C ALA A 39 14.52 -4.37 20.08
N VAL A 40 15.65 -5.03 20.17
CA VAL A 40 16.78 -4.84 19.25
C VAL A 40 16.46 -5.49 17.91
N VAL A 41 16.49 -4.71 16.83
CA VAL A 41 16.22 -5.16 15.46
C VAL A 41 17.51 -5.36 14.68
N VAL A 42 18.49 -4.50 14.93
CA VAL A 42 19.85 -4.61 14.37
C VAL A 42 20.83 -4.62 15.53
N ALA A 43 21.68 -5.64 15.57
CA ALA A 43 22.70 -5.75 16.58
C ALA A 43 23.71 -4.60 16.49
N ASP A 44 24.37 -4.34 17.62
CA ASP A 44 25.47 -3.39 17.70
C ASP A 44 26.60 -3.70 16.69
N GLY A 45 27.24 -2.63 16.19
CA GLY A 45 28.37 -2.73 15.29
C GLY A 45 28.04 -3.10 13.83
N ALA A 46 26.80 -3.03 13.42
CA ALA A 46 26.41 -3.30 12.05
C ALA A 46 26.96 -2.25 11.08
N ALA A 47 27.80 -2.68 10.11
CA ALA A 47 28.46 -1.76 9.18
C ALA A 47 27.50 -1.23 8.10
N MET A 48 27.53 0.07 7.84
CA MET A 48 26.81 0.70 6.74
C MET A 48 27.61 0.59 5.43
N THR A 49 26.89 0.38 4.34
CA THR A 49 27.50 0.26 3.01
C THR A 49 27.64 1.64 2.36
N LYS A 50 28.84 1.96 1.88
CA LYS A 50 29.10 3.17 1.11
C LYS A 50 28.40 3.11 -0.25
N VAL A 51 27.59 4.14 -0.57
CA VAL A 51 26.87 4.27 -1.84
C VAL A 51 27.59 5.22 -2.80
N SER A 52 28.10 6.32 -2.26
CA SER A 52 28.89 7.32 -2.98
C SER A 52 29.75 8.12 -1.99
N THR A 53 30.54 9.08 -2.47
CA THR A 53 31.36 9.93 -1.59
C THR A 53 30.49 10.55 -0.49
N GLY A 54 30.87 10.31 0.78
CA GLY A 54 30.17 10.82 1.95
C GLY A 54 28.75 10.30 2.16
N VAL A 55 28.29 9.28 1.41
CA VAL A 55 26.94 8.73 1.52
C VAL A 55 27.00 7.24 1.85
N TYR A 56 26.38 6.88 2.96
CA TYR A 56 26.33 5.50 3.46
C TYR A 56 24.90 5.07 3.68
N ARG A 57 24.63 3.76 3.52
CA ARG A 57 23.30 3.17 3.61
C ARG A 57 23.31 1.85 4.39
N TYR A 58 22.23 1.62 5.13
CA TYR A 58 21.93 0.33 5.75
C TYR A 58 20.46 0.01 5.55
N THR A 59 20.15 -1.26 5.28
CA THR A 59 18.77 -1.72 5.09
C THR A 59 18.50 -2.87 6.06
N PHE A 60 17.43 -2.77 6.84
CA PHE A 60 17.00 -3.83 7.75
C PHE A 60 15.52 -4.19 7.54
N ALA A 61 15.16 -5.41 7.94
CA ALA A 61 13.78 -5.87 7.85
C ALA A 61 12.90 -5.17 8.90
N GLU A 62 11.76 -4.64 8.45
CA GLU A 62 10.74 -4.11 9.32
C GLU A 62 9.73 -5.21 9.66
N PRO A 63 9.60 -5.63 10.94
CA PRO A 63 8.68 -6.69 11.32
C PRO A 63 7.20 -6.25 11.23
N GLU A 64 6.91 -4.98 11.47
CA GLU A 64 5.55 -4.43 11.46
C GLU A 64 5.54 -3.01 10.88
N ILE A 65 4.43 -2.66 10.23
CA ILE A 65 4.25 -1.38 9.53
C ILE A 65 4.04 -0.22 10.50
N GLY A 66 4.68 0.93 10.22
CA GLY A 66 4.42 2.20 10.93
C GLY A 66 5.08 2.31 12.30
N LEU A 67 5.99 1.40 12.64
CA LEU A 67 6.76 1.47 13.88
C LEU A 67 7.87 2.50 13.80
N SER A 68 8.19 3.10 14.93
CA SER A 68 9.32 4.02 15.06
C SER A 68 10.52 3.28 15.65
N TYR A 69 11.68 3.57 15.09
CA TYR A 69 12.95 2.95 15.46
C TYR A 69 13.96 4.03 15.81
N THR A 70 14.70 3.82 16.89
CA THR A 70 15.86 4.64 17.23
C THR A 70 17.13 3.91 16.81
N TYR A 71 18.04 4.61 16.17
CA TYR A 71 19.36 4.12 15.81
C TYR A 71 20.43 5.15 16.10
N TRP A 72 21.63 4.67 16.30
CA TRP A 72 22.81 5.49 16.46
C TRP A 72 23.76 5.22 15.32
N VAL A 73 24.33 6.27 14.77
CA VAL A 73 25.39 6.16 13.76
C VAL A 73 26.71 6.55 14.41
N GLU A 74 27.66 5.64 14.40
CA GLU A 74 29.03 5.87 14.83
C GLU A 74 29.91 6.00 13.60
N TRP A 75 30.75 7.00 13.52
CA TRP A 75 31.71 7.15 12.45
C TRP A 75 33.04 7.67 12.95
N VAL A 76 34.12 7.37 12.22
CA VAL A 76 35.47 7.82 12.52
C VAL A 76 35.95 8.79 11.44
N TYR A 77 36.36 9.97 11.85
CA TYR A 77 36.97 10.99 11.01
C TYR A 77 38.22 11.56 11.66
N SER A 78 39.35 11.61 10.92
CA SER A 78 40.64 12.10 11.41
C SER A 78 41.11 11.44 12.72
N GLY A 79 40.72 10.19 12.96
CA GLY A 79 41.09 9.42 14.14
C GLY A 79 40.20 9.62 15.36
N GLU A 80 39.22 10.52 15.28
CA GLU A 80 38.22 10.75 16.32
C GLU A 80 36.92 10.03 16.00
N THR A 81 36.22 9.53 17.05
CA THR A 81 34.94 8.83 16.92
C THR A 81 33.81 9.78 17.27
N TYR A 82 32.82 9.86 16.37
CA TYR A 82 31.60 10.65 16.51
C TYR A 82 30.39 9.73 16.56
N ARG A 83 29.32 10.18 17.22
CA ARG A 83 28.05 9.46 17.28
C ARG A 83 26.87 10.44 17.24
N ASP A 84 25.86 10.07 16.48
CA ASP A 84 24.58 10.80 16.43
C ASP A 84 23.40 9.85 16.60
N GLU A 85 22.39 10.30 17.35
CA GLU A 85 21.13 9.61 17.53
C GLU A 85 20.10 10.08 16.51
N HIS A 86 19.47 9.13 15.87
CA HIS A 86 18.42 9.37 14.90
C HIS A 86 17.20 8.51 15.18
N THR A 87 16.06 8.99 14.72
CA THR A 87 14.81 8.22 14.71
C THR A 87 14.32 8.08 13.30
N VAL A 88 14.05 6.84 12.88
CA VAL A 88 13.35 6.55 11.63
C VAL A 88 12.01 5.93 11.97
N THR A 89 10.95 6.48 11.41
CA THR A 89 9.67 5.80 11.42
C THR A 89 9.64 4.95 10.16
N GLY A 90 9.45 3.65 10.34
CA GLY A 90 9.10 2.80 9.23
C GLY A 90 7.91 3.47 8.56
N THR A 91 8.18 4.18 7.48
CA THR A 91 7.08 4.47 6.60
C THR A 91 6.53 3.10 6.27
N ALA A 92 5.27 2.87 6.62
CA ALA A 92 4.54 1.87 5.93
C ALA A 92 5.02 1.98 4.47
N ALA A 93 5.74 0.97 3.96
CA ALA A 93 5.64 0.73 2.56
C ALA A 93 4.14 0.71 2.39
N SER A 94 3.59 1.79 1.89
CA SER A 94 2.15 2.01 1.92
C SER A 94 1.57 0.72 1.40
N ALA A 95 0.80 0.01 2.25
CA ALA A 95 0.03 -1.13 1.80
C ALA A 95 -0.54 -0.60 0.50
N GLY A 96 -0.06 -1.16 -0.64
CA GLY A 96 -0.15 -0.60 -1.95
C GLY A 96 -1.21 0.48 -2.09
N ARG A 97 -0.79 1.71 -2.27
CA ARG A 97 -1.73 2.83 -2.40
C ARG A 97 -2.10 3.04 -3.85
N ILE A 98 -3.31 3.49 -4.06
CA ILE A 98 -3.82 3.82 -5.39
C ILE A 98 -3.10 5.05 -6.02
N CYS A 99 -2.51 5.92 -5.21
CA CYS A 99 -1.58 6.97 -5.62
C CYS A 99 -0.51 7.18 -4.54
N THR A 100 0.63 7.76 -4.90
CA THR A 100 1.70 8.05 -3.96
C THR A 100 1.55 9.45 -3.35
N LEU A 101 2.16 9.65 -2.16
CA LEU A 101 2.26 10.98 -1.57
C LEU A 101 2.97 11.97 -2.51
N ALA A 102 4.01 11.51 -3.22
CA ALA A 102 4.76 12.33 -4.17
C ALA A 102 3.88 12.82 -5.32
N ASP A 103 3.03 11.97 -5.88
CA ASP A 103 2.09 12.34 -6.95
C ASP A 103 1.13 13.46 -6.51
N VAL A 104 0.58 13.34 -5.30
CA VAL A 104 -0.36 14.33 -4.77
C VAL A 104 0.35 15.64 -4.46
N LYS A 105 1.56 15.59 -3.90
CA LYS A 105 2.38 16.78 -3.63
C LYS A 105 2.79 17.51 -4.92
N ASP A 106 3.19 16.76 -5.94
CA ASP A 106 3.52 17.32 -7.27
C ASP A 106 2.31 18.06 -7.86
N ARG A 107 1.11 17.44 -7.79
CA ARG A 107 -0.13 18.08 -8.26
C ARG A 107 -0.53 19.32 -7.45
N LEU A 108 -0.18 19.36 -6.16
CA LEU A 108 -0.42 20.53 -5.29
C LEU A 108 0.63 21.62 -5.44
N GLY A 109 1.81 21.31 -5.99
CA GLY A 109 2.97 22.19 -6.01
C GLY A 109 3.62 22.35 -4.64
N GLU A 110 3.49 21.33 -3.76
CA GLU A 110 4.04 21.32 -2.41
C GLU A 110 5.37 20.56 -2.34
N SER A 111 6.39 21.17 -1.72
CA SER A 111 7.70 20.53 -1.50
C SER A 111 8.03 20.26 -0.03
N GLY A 112 7.30 20.89 0.90
CA GLY A 112 7.47 20.71 2.36
C GLY A 112 6.85 19.41 2.88
N SER A 113 7.15 19.05 4.13
CA SER A 113 6.59 17.86 4.80
C SER A 113 5.46 18.18 5.79
N GLU A 114 5.06 19.45 5.90
CA GLU A 114 4.08 19.92 6.89
C GLU A 114 2.72 19.22 6.78
N HIS A 115 2.33 18.84 5.55
CA HIS A 115 1.05 18.21 5.28
C HIS A 115 1.14 16.69 5.01
N ASP A 116 2.32 16.08 5.08
CA ASP A 116 2.53 14.68 4.69
C ASP A 116 1.65 13.71 5.46
N THR A 117 1.51 13.89 6.77
CA THR A 117 0.63 13.05 7.60
C THR A 117 -0.84 13.17 7.20
N LEU A 118 -1.30 14.39 6.91
CA LEU A 118 -2.68 14.63 6.47
C LEU A 118 -2.92 14.02 5.10
N LEU A 119 -2.02 14.25 4.13
CA LEU A 119 -2.12 13.71 2.78
C LEU A 119 -2.13 12.18 2.79
N ASN A 120 -1.26 11.53 3.56
CA ASN A 120 -1.26 10.08 3.70
C ASN A 120 -2.59 9.54 4.26
N ARG A 121 -3.20 10.23 5.23
CA ARG A 121 -4.53 9.86 5.75
C ARG A 121 -5.62 10.03 4.69
N LEU A 122 -5.57 11.09 3.90
CA LEU A 122 -6.52 11.32 2.79
C LEU A 122 -6.40 10.23 1.74
N ILE A 123 -5.16 9.87 1.32
CA ILE A 123 -4.92 8.79 0.37
C ILE A 123 -5.47 7.45 0.91
N ALA A 124 -5.26 7.16 2.19
CA ALA A 124 -5.78 5.94 2.81
C ALA A 124 -7.32 5.89 2.82
N SER A 125 -7.97 7.01 3.18
CA SER A 125 -9.43 7.10 3.19
C SER A 125 -10.03 7.03 1.78
N LEU A 126 -9.33 7.58 0.80
CA LEU A 126 -9.71 7.55 -0.60
C LEU A 126 -9.73 6.14 -1.17
N GLU A 127 -8.73 5.32 -0.84
CA GLU A 127 -8.68 3.91 -1.24
C GLU A 127 -9.91 3.15 -0.76
N SER A 128 -10.26 3.29 0.53
CA SER A 128 -11.48 2.69 1.07
C SER A 128 -12.76 3.20 0.40
N LEU A 129 -12.78 4.48 0.02
CA LEU A 129 -13.91 5.07 -0.69
C LEU A 129 -14.04 4.51 -2.11
N PHE A 130 -12.94 4.33 -2.82
CA PHE A 130 -12.92 3.73 -4.16
C PHE A 130 -13.34 2.26 -4.11
N ASP A 131 -12.81 1.49 -3.16
CA ASP A 131 -13.21 0.09 -2.94
C ASP A 131 -14.71 -0.01 -2.63
N SER A 132 -15.23 0.87 -1.78
CA SER A 132 -16.66 0.91 -1.46
C SER A 132 -17.52 1.29 -2.67
N TYR A 133 -17.09 2.26 -3.48
CA TYR A 133 -17.80 2.67 -4.68
C TYR A 133 -17.83 1.60 -5.76
N THR A 134 -16.69 0.95 -5.99
CA THR A 134 -16.56 -0.09 -7.02
C THR A 134 -17.10 -1.46 -6.58
N GLY A 135 -17.34 -1.65 -5.28
CA GLY A 135 -17.77 -2.92 -4.69
C GLY A 135 -16.68 -3.99 -4.69
N ARG A 136 -15.42 -3.61 -4.94
CA ARG A 136 -14.27 -4.52 -5.00
C ARG A 136 -13.03 -3.86 -4.42
N SER A 137 -12.08 -4.67 -3.96
CA SER A 137 -10.77 -4.16 -3.56
C SER A 137 -9.85 -4.07 -4.77
N LEU A 138 -9.37 -2.85 -5.05
CA LEU A 138 -8.61 -2.55 -6.25
C LEU A 138 -7.14 -2.92 -6.13
N ILE A 139 -6.54 -2.70 -4.97
CA ILE A 139 -5.10 -2.88 -4.76
C ILE A 139 -4.79 -4.27 -4.19
N VAL A 140 -3.71 -4.88 -4.70
CA VAL A 140 -3.23 -6.18 -4.25
C VAL A 140 -2.82 -6.15 -2.77
N PRO A 141 -3.29 -7.12 -1.96
CA PRO A 141 -2.89 -7.23 -0.56
C PRO A 141 -1.45 -7.75 -0.44
N SER A 142 -0.82 -7.52 0.71
CA SER A 142 0.54 -8.01 1.00
C SER A 142 0.63 -9.54 1.12
N SER A 143 -0.47 -10.19 1.50
CA SER A 143 -0.60 -11.65 1.66
C SER A 143 -1.88 -12.14 1.01
N ASP A 144 -1.98 -13.45 0.83
CA ASP A 144 -3.22 -14.08 0.38
C ASP A 144 -4.38 -13.72 1.31
N VAL A 145 -5.55 -13.55 0.73
CA VAL A 145 -6.79 -13.29 1.47
C VAL A 145 -7.70 -14.51 1.40
N THR A 146 -8.41 -14.74 2.49
CA THR A 146 -9.48 -15.75 2.54
C THR A 146 -10.81 -15.01 2.43
N GLU A 147 -11.58 -15.33 1.41
CA GLU A 147 -12.92 -14.79 1.20
C GLU A 147 -13.91 -15.91 1.00
N TYR A 148 -15.16 -15.66 1.38
CA TYR A 148 -16.26 -16.60 1.28
C TYR A 148 -17.27 -16.09 0.24
N TYR A 149 -17.79 -17.03 -0.53
CA TYR A 149 -18.70 -16.74 -1.63
C TYR A 149 -19.87 -17.71 -1.65
N SER A 150 -20.96 -17.23 -2.21
CA SER A 150 -22.14 -18.03 -2.54
C SER A 150 -22.12 -18.31 -4.03
N GLY A 151 -22.30 -19.56 -4.42
CA GLY A 151 -22.38 -19.92 -5.83
C GLY A 151 -23.75 -19.60 -6.43
N LYS A 152 -23.75 -19.44 -7.75
CA LYS A 152 -24.99 -19.43 -8.52
C LYS A 152 -24.67 -19.77 -9.98
N GLY A 153 -24.88 -21.03 -10.36
CA GLY A 153 -24.55 -21.47 -11.71
C GLY A 153 -23.05 -21.76 -11.92
N PRO A 154 -22.55 -21.74 -13.15
CA PRO A 154 -21.20 -22.19 -13.46
C PRO A 154 -20.12 -21.14 -13.19
N PHE A 155 -20.47 -19.88 -13.01
CA PHE A 155 -19.53 -18.78 -12.85
C PHE A 155 -19.49 -18.28 -11.41
N LEU A 156 -18.28 -18.04 -10.90
CA LEU A 156 -18.02 -17.40 -9.62
C LEU A 156 -17.27 -16.11 -9.87
N GLN A 157 -17.82 -14.98 -9.41
CA GLN A 157 -17.17 -13.69 -9.47
C GLN A 157 -16.48 -13.41 -8.14
N ILE A 158 -15.16 -13.23 -8.17
CA ILE A 158 -14.38 -12.85 -6.99
C ILE A 158 -14.16 -11.34 -6.94
N ARG A 159 -13.92 -10.81 -5.72
CA ARG A 159 -13.88 -9.35 -5.48
C ARG A 159 -12.54 -8.70 -5.79
N ARG A 160 -11.45 -9.46 -5.78
CA ARG A 160 -10.11 -8.94 -6.04
C ARG A 160 -9.59 -9.47 -7.36
N TYR A 161 -9.55 -8.63 -8.34
CA TYR A 161 -9.02 -8.94 -9.66
C TYR A 161 -8.28 -7.73 -10.26
N PRO A 162 -7.29 -7.92 -11.15
CA PRO A 162 -6.87 -9.19 -11.79
C PRO A 162 -6.41 -10.25 -10.78
N ILE A 163 -6.69 -11.53 -11.07
CA ILE A 163 -6.24 -12.65 -10.24
C ILE A 163 -4.75 -12.85 -10.49
N ILE A 164 -3.95 -12.89 -9.43
CA ILE A 164 -2.51 -13.16 -9.50
C ILE A 164 -2.26 -14.65 -9.27
N ALA A 165 -2.84 -15.19 -8.20
CA ALA A 165 -2.72 -16.60 -7.86
C ALA A 165 -3.92 -17.04 -7.02
N ILE A 166 -4.34 -18.27 -7.19
CA ILE A 166 -5.30 -18.97 -6.32
C ILE A 166 -4.54 -20.03 -5.56
N THR A 167 -4.52 -19.92 -4.23
CA THR A 167 -3.87 -20.86 -3.32
C THR A 167 -4.75 -22.06 -3.08
N SER A 168 -6.06 -21.86 -2.85
CA SER A 168 -7.05 -22.93 -2.75
C SER A 168 -8.46 -22.43 -2.99
N ILE A 169 -9.30 -23.33 -3.51
CA ILE A 169 -10.76 -23.19 -3.51
C ILE A 169 -11.33 -24.45 -2.89
N LYS A 170 -12.26 -24.28 -1.97
CA LYS A 170 -12.97 -25.37 -1.30
C LYS A 170 -14.46 -25.09 -1.29
N GLU A 171 -15.26 -26.15 -1.42
CA GLU A 171 -16.72 -26.12 -1.26
C GLU A 171 -17.09 -26.93 -0.02
N ALA A 172 -17.86 -26.36 0.91
CA ALA A 172 -18.31 -27.02 2.13
C ALA A 172 -19.73 -26.54 2.48
N LEU A 173 -20.71 -27.42 2.30
CA LEU A 173 -22.12 -27.13 2.61
C LEU A 173 -22.41 -27.07 4.12
N ASP A 174 -21.58 -27.71 4.90
CA ASP A 174 -21.60 -27.72 6.38
C ASP A 174 -20.71 -26.64 7.01
N TYR A 175 -20.06 -25.82 6.18
CA TYR A 175 -19.10 -24.78 6.58
C TYR A 175 -17.82 -25.30 7.27
N ASP A 176 -17.56 -26.61 7.22
CA ASP A 176 -16.29 -27.17 7.68
C ASP A 176 -15.28 -27.29 6.53
N PHE A 177 -14.54 -26.21 6.31
CA PHE A 177 -13.50 -26.16 5.30
C PHE A 177 -12.21 -26.92 5.69
N THR A 178 -12.11 -27.42 6.92
CA THR A 178 -10.90 -28.12 7.41
C THR A 178 -10.75 -29.46 6.70
N GLY A 179 -11.84 -30.21 6.58
CA GLY A 179 -11.90 -31.52 5.90
C GLY A 179 -12.28 -31.47 4.43
N ALA A 180 -12.65 -30.31 3.89
CA ALA A 180 -13.11 -30.18 2.52
C ALA A 180 -11.97 -30.35 1.51
N ASP A 181 -12.27 -31.02 0.39
CA ASP A 181 -11.33 -31.24 -0.70
C ASP A 181 -10.97 -29.90 -1.40
N ILE A 182 -9.69 -29.78 -1.76
CA ILE A 182 -9.22 -28.64 -2.54
C ILE A 182 -9.51 -28.91 -4.03
N LEU A 183 -10.24 -28.00 -4.65
CA LEU A 183 -10.54 -28.07 -6.08
C LEU A 183 -9.25 -27.84 -6.89
N VAL A 184 -9.11 -28.61 -7.97
CA VAL A 184 -7.92 -28.61 -8.82
C VAL A 184 -8.14 -27.73 -10.05
N ALA A 185 -7.21 -26.82 -10.30
CA ALA A 185 -7.24 -25.97 -11.49
C ALA A 185 -7.21 -26.80 -12.78
N ASP A 186 -7.92 -26.37 -13.82
CA ASP A 186 -8.10 -27.02 -15.10
C ASP A 186 -8.76 -28.41 -15.08
N THR A 187 -9.09 -28.92 -13.90
CA THR A 187 -9.87 -30.14 -13.68
C THR A 187 -11.26 -29.79 -13.15
N ASP A 188 -11.31 -29.08 -12.06
CA ASP A 188 -12.55 -28.72 -11.35
C ASP A 188 -13.00 -27.31 -11.67
N TYR A 189 -12.07 -26.40 -11.88
CA TYR A 189 -12.35 -25.01 -12.23
C TYR A 189 -11.33 -24.45 -13.22
N ARG A 190 -11.72 -23.37 -13.89
CA ARG A 190 -10.84 -22.61 -14.78
C ARG A 190 -10.99 -21.11 -14.56
N ILE A 191 -9.85 -20.40 -14.50
CA ILE A 191 -9.83 -18.95 -14.47
C ILE A 191 -10.05 -18.43 -15.89
N LEU A 192 -11.04 -17.57 -16.08
CA LEU A 192 -11.35 -16.97 -17.39
C LEU A 192 -10.58 -15.67 -17.62
N ASN A 193 -10.27 -15.39 -18.89
CA ASN A 193 -9.60 -14.16 -19.34
C ASN A 193 -8.31 -13.87 -18.57
N ASP A 194 -7.51 -14.89 -18.31
CA ASP A 194 -6.26 -14.78 -17.54
C ASP A 194 -6.44 -14.05 -16.18
N GLY A 195 -7.59 -14.21 -15.56
CA GLY A 195 -7.92 -13.61 -14.27
C GLY A 195 -8.28 -12.12 -14.31
N ARG A 196 -8.27 -11.47 -15.48
CA ARG A 196 -8.44 -10.01 -15.60
C ARG A 196 -9.79 -9.50 -15.11
N ASN A 197 -10.81 -10.30 -15.19
CA ASN A 197 -12.19 -9.94 -14.79
C ASN A 197 -12.67 -10.66 -13.52
N GLY A 198 -11.81 -11.48 -12.90
CA GLY A 198 -12.12 -12.16 -11.65
C GLY A 198 -13.17 -13.25 -11.76
N ILE A 199 -13.41 -13.82 -12.95
CA ILE A 199 -14.40 -14.87 -13.17
C ILE A 199 -13.72 -16.23 -13.16
N ILE A 200 -14.28 -17.16 -12.37
CA ILE A 200 -13.87 -18.55 -12.26
C ILE A 200 -15.04 -19.43 -12.75
N LEU A 201 -14.75 -20.26 -13.73
CA LEU A 201 -15.71 -21.23 -14.29
C LEU A 201 -15.58 -22.56 -13.55
N ARG A 202 -16.69 -23.13 -13.06
CA ARG A 202 -16.77 -24.52 -12.59
C ARG A 202 -16.84 -25.47 -13.80
N ILE A 203 -15.93 -26.42 -13.88
CA ILE A 203 -15.86 -27.37 -15.01
C ILE A 203 -16.78 -28.55 -14.72
N TYR A 204 -17.61 -28.88 -15.70
CA TYR A 204 -18.58 -30.01 -15.65
C TYR A 204 -19.57 -30.01 -14.48
N SER A 205 -19.67 -28.89 -13.74
CA SER A 205 -20.53 -28.72 -12.58
C SER A 205 -21.00 -27.26 -12.46
N VAL A 206 -21.71 -26.98 -11.40
CA VAL A 206 -22.11 -25.63 -10.99
C VAL A 206 -21.61 -25.39 -9.55
N TRP A 207 -21.39 -24.15 -9.21
CA TRP A 207 -21.11 -23.74 -7.84
C TRP A 207 -22.36 -23.90 -6.99
N ASP A 208 -22.22 -24.41 -5.77
CA ASP A 208 -23.35 -24.64 -4.89
C ASP A 208 -24.02 -23.33 -4.48
N ASP A 209 -25.36 -23.26 -4.66
CA ASP A 209 -26.18 -22.09 -4.32
C ASP A 209 -26.51 -22.10 -2.81
N VAL A 210 -25.46 -22.10 -1.99
CA VAL A 210 -25.53 -22.00 -0.53
C VAL A 210 -24.69 -20.82 -0.10
N GLN A 211 -25.24 -20.02 0.81
CA GLN A 211 -24.57 -18.80 1.26
C GLN A 211 -23.20 -19.14 1.89
N ASP A 212 -22.16 -18.45 1.45
CA ASP A 212 -20.79 -18.53 1.98
C ASP A 212 -20.19 -19.96 2.03
N SER A 213 -20.70 -20.88 1.18
CA SER A 213 -20.24 -22.27 1.11
C SER A 213 -18.95 -22.49 0.32
N ILE A 214 -18.45 -21.45 -0.34
CA ILE A 214 -17.23 -21.49 -1.14
C ILE A 214 -16.16 -20.66 -0.49
N GLN A 215 -15.08 -21.30 -0.05
CA GLN A 215 -13.88 -20.60 0.47
C GLN A 215 -12.85 -20.47 -0.64
N VAL A 216 -12.39 -19.25 -0.90
CA VAL A 216 -11.30 -18.96 -1.83
C VAL A 216 -10.15 -18.30 -1.10
N ILE A 217 -8.97 -18.91 -1.15
CA ILE A 217 -7.73 -18.32 -0.66
C ILE A 217 -6.92 -17.92 -1.89
N TYR A 218 -6.68 -16.63 -2.04
CA TYR A 218 -6.10 -16.11 -3.26
C TYR A 218 -5.44 -14.75 -3.10
N LYS A 219 -4.70 -14.33 -4.12
CA LYS A 219 -4.12 -13.00 -4.25
C LYS A 219 -4.61 -12.37 -5.56
N GLY A 220 -5.09 -11.14 -5.51
CA GLY A 220 -5.58 -10.42 -6.68
C GLY A 220 -5.67 -8.92 -6.44
N GLY A 221 -5.80 -8.16 -7.52
CA GLY A 221 -5.80 -6.70 -7.55
C GLY A 221 -4.67 -6.13 -8.39
N TYR A 222 -4.63 -4.82 -8.51
CA TYR A 222 -3.55 -4.09 -9.18
C TYR A 222 -2.39 -3.84 -8.25
N CYS A 223 -1.16 -3.78 -8.79
CA CYS A 223 0.00 -3.30 -8.03
C CYS A 223 -0.25 -1.86 -7.55
N ALA A 224 0.34 -1.53 -6.42
CA ALA A 224 0.31 -0.17 -5.91
C ALA A 224 0.98 0.83 -6.86
N ALA A 225 0.54 2.07 -6.79
CA ALA A 225 1.21 3.17 -7.47
C ALA A 225 2.70 3.23 -7.08
N GLY A 226 3.57 3.38 -8.06
CA GLY A 226 5.02 3.45 -7.87
C GLY A 226 5.71 2.09 -7.64
N VAL A 227 4.98 0.98 -7.66
CA VAL A 227 5.54 -0.37 -7.57
C VAL A 227 5.68 -0.97 -8.97
N THR A 228 6.84 -1.53 -9.27
CA THR A 228 7.04 -2.29 -10.52
C THR A 228 6.37 -3.66 -10.37
N PRO A 229 5.44 -4.03 -11.28
CA PRO A 229 4.77 -5.33 -11.24
C PRO A 229 5.75 -6.49 -11.29
N GLY A 230 5.53 -7.49 -10.45
CA GLY A 230 6.20 -8.78 -10.49
C GLY A 230 5.57 -9.73 -11.52
N ALA A 231 6.06 -10.98 -11.56
CA ALA A 231 5.50 -12.00 -12.43
C ALA A 231 4.03 -12.28 -12.09
N GLY A 232 3.14 -12.20 -13.08
CA GLY A 232 1.69 -12.41 -12.91
C GLY A 232 0.94 -11.23 -12.32
N GLU A 233 1.61 -10.17 -11.91
CA GLU A 233 0.98 -8.96 -11.40
C GLU A 233 0.63 -7.98 -12.53
N THR A 234 -0.40 -7.18 -12.32
CA THR A 234 -0.86 -6.15 -13.27
C THR A 234 -0.62 -4.76 -12.68
N ALA A 235 0.00 -3.87 -13.47
CA ALA A 235 0.18 -2.47 -13.08
C ALA A 235 -1.16 -1.79 -12.80
N LEU A 236 -1.14 -0.83 -11.87
CA LEU A 236 -2.28 0.07 -11.68
C LEU A 236 -2.54 0.85 -12.96
N PRO A 237 -3.77 0.87 -13.49
CA PRO A 237 -4.14 1.69 -14.64
C PRO A 237 -3.92 3.18 -14.36
N ASP A 238 -3.36 3.90 -15.34
CA ASP A 238 -3.03 5.32 -15.20
C ASP A 238 -4.27 6.18 -14.96
N ASP A 239 -5.39 5.87 -15.58
CA ASP A 239 -6.66 6.59 -15.39
C ASP A 239 -7.18 6.47 -13.94
N LEU A 240 -7.01 5.31 -13.34
CA LEU A 240 -7.38 5.07 -11.94
C LEU A 240 -6.44 5.83 -10.98
N ARG A 241 -5.12 5.83 -11.27
CA ARG A 241 -4.13 6.59 -10.52
C ARG A 241 -4.40 8.10 -10.59
N GLU A 242 -4.64 8.64 -11.80
CA GLU A 242 -4.95 10.06 -12.00
C GLU A 242 -6.26 10.46 -11.32
N ALA A 243 -7.29 9.62 -11.37
CA ALA A 243 -8.55 9.84 -10.64
C ALA A 243 -8.32 9.95 -9.13
N ALA A 244 -7.42 9.12 -8.58
CA ALA A 244 -7.06 9.16 -7.16
C ALA A 244 -6.30 10.45 -6.80
N ILE A 245 -5.34 10.87 -7.62
CA ILE A 245 -4.58 12.11 -7.43
C ILE A 245 -5.52 13.32 -7.46
N GLU A 246 -6.43 13.38 -8.44
CA GLU A 246 -7.41 14.46 -8.57
C GLU A 246 -8.32 14.55 -7.35
N GLN A 247 -8.85 13.41 -6.88
CA GLN A 247 -9.73 13.36 -5.72
C GLN A 247 -9.00 13.70 -4.42
N ALA A 248 -7.78 13.22 -4.22
CA ALA A 248 -6.96 13.55 -3.05
C ALA A 248 -6.65 15.05 -3.00
N THR A 249 -6.29 15.62 -4.15
CA THR A 249 -6.04 17.07 -4.32
C THR A 249 -7.30 17.88 -4.00
N PHE A 250 -8.45 17.42 -4.48
CA PHE A 250 -9.74 18.07 -4.19
C PHE A 250 -10.05 18.04 -2.69
N PHE A 251 -9.93 16.91 -2.01
CA PHE A 251 -10.17 16.80 -0.57
C PHE A 251 -9.22 17.71 0.22
N PHE A 252 -7.94 17.75 -0.15
CA PHE A 252 -6.97 18.59 0.52
C PHE A 252 -7.29 20.09 0.37
N LYS A 253 -7.58 20.55 -0.85
CA LYS A 253 -7.93 21.96 -1.12
C LYS A 253 -9.24 22.40 -0.48
N ARG A 254 -10.13 21.45 -0.21
CA ARG A 254 -11.46 21.73 0.34
C ARG A 254 -11.57 21.45 1.85
N ARG A 255 -10.47 21.09 2.52
CA ARG A 255 -10.46 20.77 3.96
C ARG A 255 -11.01 21.90 4.84
N ASP A 256 -10.80 23.14 4.42
CA ASP A 256 -11.23 24.33 5.16
C ASP A 256 -12.68 24.76 4.84
N ASP A 257 -13.28 24.16 3.81
CA ASP A 257 -14.67 24.42 3.36
C ASP A 257 -15.70 23.43 3.94
N LEU A 258 -15.34 22.64 4.96
CA LEU A 258 -16.22 21.64 5.56
C LEU A 258 -17.53 22.30 6.07
N GLY A 259 -18.67 21.81 5.59
CA GLY A 259 -19.99 22.32 5.94
C GLY A 259 -20.50 23.47 5.06
N LEU A 260 -19.71 23.96 4.10
CA LEU A 260 -20.13 25.01 3.16
C LEU A 260 -20.66 24.40 1.85
N SER A 261 -21.96 24.39 1.64
CA SER A 261 -22.59 23.94 0.40
C SER A 261 -22.73 25.06 -0.65
N SER A 262 -22.85 26.30 -0.21
CA SER A 262 -22.92 27.45 -1.09
C SER A 262 -22.36 28.72 -0.43
N VAL A 263 -21.83 29.61 -1.24
CA VAL A 263 -21.40 30.93 -0.80
C VAL A 263 -22.18 31.95 -1.62
N SER A 264 -22.94 32.81 -0.91
CA SER A 264 -23.68 33.92 -1.53
C SER A 264 -22.91 35.22 -1.35
N PHE A 265 -22.82 35.99 -2.42
CA PHE A 265 -22.26 37.35 -2.39
C PHE A 265 -23.16 38.29 -3.17
N GLN A 266 -22.98 39.60 -2.99
CA GLN A 266 -23.79 40.61 -3.65
C GLN A 266 -23.59 40.52 -5.18
N GLY A 267 -24.57 39.93 -5.88
CA GLY A 267 -24.52 39.69 -7.32
C GLY A 267 -24.52 38.22 -7.78
N GLY A 268 -24.57 37.25 -6.85
CA GLY A 268 -24.67 35.83 -7.23
C GLY A 268 -24.47 34.87 -6.09
N SER A 269 -24.61 33.59 -6.40
CA SER A 269 -24.30 32.49 -5.50
C SER A 269 -23.47 31.43 -6.25
N ILE A 270 -22.50 30.86 -5.59
CA ILE A 270 -21.72 29.74 -6.12
C ILE A 270 -22.09 28.50 -5.32
N SER A 271 -22.69 27.51 -5.99
CA SER A 271 -22.86 26.16 -5.43
C SER A 271 -21.53 25.43 -5.52
N LYS A 272 -21.11 24.81 -4.42
CA LYS A 272 -19.90 24.01 -4.37
C LYS A 272 -20.29 22.53 -4.22
N PHE A 273 -19.52 21.63 -4.82
CA PHE A 273 -19.63 20.21 -4.52
C PHE A 273 -19.36 20.00 -3.03
N SER A 274 -20.09 19.05 -2.42
CA SER A 274 -19.80 18.65 -1.04
C SER A 274 -18.32 18.21 -0.94
N PRO A 275 -17.59 18.64 0.10
CA PRO A 275 -16.21 18.20 0.33
C PRO A 275 -16.07 16.67 0.46
N MET A 276 -17.17 15.98 0.72
CA MET A 276 -17.22 14.52 0.91
C MET A 276 -17.57 13.76 -0.38
N ASP A 277 -17.97 14.45 -1.46
CA ASP A 277 -18.40 13.80 -2.69
C ASP A 277 -17.23 13.45 -3.61
N LEU A 278 -17.38 12.32 -4.29
CA LEU A 278 -16.52 12.00 -5.43
C LEU A 278 -16.81 12.97 -6.58
N LEU A 279 -15.75 13.48 -7.18
CA LEU A 279 -15.84 14.32 -8.38
C LEU A 279 -16.51 13.56 -9.53
N PRO A 280 -17.33 14.23 -10.39
CA PRO A 280 -17.99 13.57 -11.51
C PRO A 280 -17.03 12.86 -12.46
N ILE A 281 -15.86 13.44 -12.69
CA ILE A 281 -14.82 12.83 -13.53
C ILE A 281 -14.24 11.55 -12.89
N VAL A 282 -14.06 11.57 -11.57
CA VAL A 282 -13.59 10.41 -10.81
C VAL A 282 -14.63 9.29 -10.84
N LYS A 283 -15.91 9.61 -10.59
CA LYS A 283 -17.01 8.63 -10.71
C LYS A 283 -17.03 7.97 -12.09
N ARG A 284 -16.89 8.75 -13.15
CA ARG A 284 -16.87 8.24 -14.52
C ARG A 284 -15.72 7.26 -14.77
N VAL A 285 -14.56 7.48 -14.17
CA VAL A 285 -13.44 6.53 -14.24
C VAL A 285 -13.79 5.27 -13.45
N LEU A 286 -14.26 5.43 -12.20
CA LEU A 286 -14.59 4.30 -11.32
C LEU A 286 -15.71 3.41 -11.88
N ASP A 287 -16.64 3.96 -12.65
CA ASP A 287 -17.72 3.20 -13.31
C ASP A 287 -17.18 2.10 -14.24
N ASN A 288 -15.97 2.27 -14.79
CA ASN A 288 -15.31 1.24 -15.60
C ASN A 288 -14.74 0.09 -14.75
N TYR A 289 -14.65 0.27 -13.42
CA TYR A 289 -14.04 -0.67 -12.49
C TYR A 289 -15.05 -1.28 -11.51
N LEU A 290 -16.33 -1.06 -11.71
CA LEU A 290 -17.38 -1.66 -10.88
C LEU A 290 -17.29 -3.19 -10.89
N LEU A 291 -17.59 -3.81 -9.75
CA LEU A 291 -17.73 -5.25 -9.65
C LEU A 291 -18.84 -5.72 -10.61
N MET A 292 -18.47 -6.57 -11.57
CA MET A 292 -19.45 -7.19 -12.46
C MET A 292 -20.18 -8.28 -11.69
N THR A 293 -21.49 -8.24 -11.62
CA THR A 293 -22.31 -9.36 -11.14
C THR A 293 -22.60 -10.31 -12.30
N VAL A 294 -22.22 -11.56 -12.16
CA VAL A 294 -22.45 -12.66 -13.14
C VAL A 294 -23.67 -13.47 -12.72
#